data_ff7fd7f18968d5d416e6580d416f20e7
#
_entry.id   ff7fd7f18968d5d416e6580d416f20e7
#
_cell.length_a   1.000
_cell.length_b   1.000
_cell.length_c   1.000
_cell.angle_alpha   90.00
_cell.angle_beta   90.00
_cell.angle_gamma   90.00
#
_symmetry.space_group_name_H-M   'P 1'
#
loop_
_entity.id
_entity.type
_entity.pdbx_description
1 polymer ?
#
loop_
_entity_poly.entity_id
_entity_poly.type
_entity_poly.pdbx_seq_one_letter_code
_entity_poly.pdbx_strand_id
1 'polypeptide(L)'
;MSYLFISDLHLDASAPAAVEAFIGFTRGTARAADALYILGDLFEVWIGDDDTDPTRDKVCTALRELTAAGVAVFVMQGNRDFLYGERFEARTGCTLVPDPVVAHLGGARVLLTHGDLLCTGDTAYQELRTTVRDPRFRDRALALPLEARQWIADTARSGSKAHTRTTAANIMDVTPAAVEAAFRASGCLRMIHGHTHRPAMHAHTVDGERAERWVLAAWDAEGSVLEVSEHGWRVLPANPLGATAAVAPSGT
;
A
#
# COMPACT_ATOMS: atom_id res chain seq x y z
N MET A 1 10.94 -19.51 2.19
CA MET A 1 10.90 -18.06 1.95
C MET A 1 9.57 -17.53 2.44
N SER A 2 9.59 -16.34 3.08
CA SER A 2 8.40 -15.66 3.59
C SER A 2 8.34 -14.26 3.02
N TYR A 3 7.23 -13.90 2.37
CA TYR A 3 6.97 -12.61 1.77
C TYR A 3 5.78 -11.96 2.49
N LEU A 4 5.94 -10.72 2.92
CA LEU A 4 4.89 -9.97 3.61
C LEU A 4 4.34 -8.88 2.71
N PHE A 5 3.02 -8.65 2.77
CA PHE A 5 2.30 -7.66 1.98
C PHE A 5 1.42 -6.80 2.89
N ILE A 6 1.56 -5.49 2.73
CA ILE A 6 0.74 -4.47 3.41
C ILE A 6 0.39 -3.37 2.41
N SER A 7 -0.65 -2.60 2.67
CA SER A 7 -1.03 -1.41 1.91
C SER A 7 -1.91 -0.48 2.74
N ASP A 8 -2.19 0.71 2.21
CA ASP A 8 -3.18 1.64 2.75
C ASP A 8 -2.95 1.99 4.23
N LEU A 9 -1.69 2.29 4.57
CA LEU A 9 -1.28 2.61 5.93
C LEU A 9 -1.63 4.05 6.30
N HIS A 10 -1.63 4.97 5.34
CA HIS A 10 -1.96 6.38 5.50
C HIS A 10 -1.25 7.05 6.68
N LEU A 11 0.05 6.74 6.86
CA LEU A 11 0.84 7.23 7.98
C LEU A 11 0.98 8.76 7.94
N ASP A 12 0.61 9.38 9.03
CA ASP A 12 0.55 10.84 9.16
C ASP A 12 0.65 11.24 10.64
N ALA A 13 1.03 12.48 10.92
CA ALA A 13 1.14 13.00 12.29
C ALA A 13 -0.20 12.99 13.06
N SER A 14 -1.34 12.97 12.35
CA SER A 14 -2.68 12.85 12.94
C SER A 14 -3.04 11.43 13.39
N ALA A 15 -2.25 10.41 12.98
CA ALA A 15 -2.46 8.99 13.30
C ALA A 15 -1.24 8.37 14.03
N PRO A 16 -0.82 8.91 15.19
CA PRO A 16 0.42 8.48 15.86
C PRO A 16 0.39 7.00 16.25
N ALA A 17 -0.76 6.44 16.59
CA ALA A 17 -0.89 5.01 16.91
C ALA A 17 -0.55 4.11 15.71
N ALA A 18 -0.99 4.47 14.50
CA ALA A 18 -0.66 3.73 13.28
C ALA A 18 0.84 3.82 12.96
N VAL A 19 1.45 4.99 13.18
CA VAL A 19 2.90 5.20 13.01
C VAL A 19 3.70 4.30 13.96
N GLU A 20 3.35 4.27 15.25
CA GLU A 20 4.03 3.43 16.23
C GLU A 20 3.79 1.94 15.96
N ALA A 21 2.58 1.55 15.53
CA ALA A 21 2.29 0.17 15.12
C ALA A 21 3.17 -0.25 13.92
N PHE A 22 3.35 0.61 12.94
CA PHE A 22 4.23 0.36 11.81
C PHE A 22 5.70 0.24 12.22
N ILE A 23 6.18 1.13 13.09
CA ILE A 23 7.55 1.06 13.62
C ILE A 23 7.75 -0.25 14.41
N GLY A 24 6.78 -0.63 15.24
CA GLY A 24 6.79 -1.91 15.94
C GLY A 24 6.85 -3.11 14.99
N PHE A 25 6.03 -3.09 13.93
CA PHE A 25 6.03 -4.11 12.90
C PHE A 25 7.38 -4.24 12.17
N THR A 26 7.98 -3.13 11.75
CA THR A 26 9.29 -3.14 11.07
C THR A 26 10.43 -3.63 11.96
N ARG A 27 10.34 -3.41 13.26
CA ARG A 27 11.33 -3.88 14.25
C ARG A 27 11.08 -5.31 14.74
N GLY A 28 9.86 -5.81 14.57
CA GLY A 28 9.41 -7.12 15.00
C GLY A 28 9.16 -8.08 13.82
N THR A 29 7.90 -8.29 13.49
CA THR A 29 7.42 -9.29 12.53
C THR A 29 8.12 -9.21 11.18
N ALA A 30 8.32 -8.00 10.65
CA ALA A 30 8.92 -7.84 9.32
C ALA A 30 10.38 -8.30 9.24
N ARG A 31 11.12 -8.31 10.34
CA ARG A 31 12.53 -8.75 10.37
C ARG A 31 12.73 -10.24 10.11
N ALA A 32 11.70 -11.04 10.27
CA ALA A 32 11.75 -12.47 10.03
C ALA A 32 11.44 -12.85 8.56
N ALA A 33 11.05 -11.88 7.74
CA ALA A 33 10.69 -12.10 6.34
C ALA A 33 11.90 -11.95 5.41
N ASP A 34 11.85 -12.62 4.27
CA ASP A 34 12.81 -12.43 3.17
C ASP A 34 12.53 -11.12 2.42
N ALA A 35 11.23 -10.74 2.30
CA ALA A 35 10.86 -9.47 1.71
C ALA A 35 9.53 -8.93 2.25
N LEU A 36 9.42 -7.58 2.23
CA LEU A 36 8.22 -6.81 2.49
C LEU A 36 7.80 -6.05 1.24
N TYR A 37 6.55 -6.17 0.83
CA TYR A 37 5.92 -5.41 -0.23
C TYR A 37 4.89 -4.44 0.36
N ILE A 38 5.04 -3.16 0.09
CA ILE A 38 4.11 -2.09 0.46
C ILE A 38 3.40 -1.65 -0.82
N LEU A 39 2.14 -2.04 -0.98
CA LEU A 39 1.39 -1.88 -2.23
C LEU A 39 0.63 -0.54 -2.29
N GLY A 40 1.31 0.56 -1.98
CA GLY A 40 0.81 1.93 -2.08
C GLY A 40 0.17 2.46 -0.81
N ASP A 41 -0.01 3.76 -0.78
CA ASP A 41 -0.61 4.54 0.30
C ASP A 41 0.06 4.26 1.66
N LEU A 42 1.42 4.20 1.66
CA LEU A 42 2.22 4.14 2.88
C LEU A 42 2.00 5.41 3.71
N PHE A 43 2.02 6.57 3.05
CA PHE A 43 1.74 7.86 3.69
C PHE A 43 0.37 8.40 3.28
N GLU A 44 -0.28 9.16 4.17
CA GLU A 44 -1.51 9.91 3.83
C GLU A 44 -1.25 10.91 2.70
N VAL A 45 -0.03 11.42 2.60
CA VAL A 45 0.46 12.22 1.48
C VAL A 45 1.97 12.19 1.40
N TRP A 46 2.53 12.15 0.19
CA TRP A 46 3.95 12.37 -0.08
C TRP A 46 4.09 13.47 -1.14
N ILE A 47 4.67 14.60 -0.75
CA ILE A 47 4.74 15.79 -1.61
C ILE A 47 6.11 15.98 -2.28
N GLY A 48 7.00 15.01 -2.11
CA GLY A 48 8.35 14.95 -2.68
C GLY A 48 9.42 14.58 -1.67
N ASP A 49 10.56 14.15 -2.16
CA ASP A 49 11.66 13.62 -1.34
C ASP A 49 12.42 14.71 -0.55
N ASP A 50 12.14 15.96 -0.81
CA ASP A 50 12.66 17.16 -0.10
C ASP A 50 11.79 17.60 1.08
N ASP A 51 10.70 16.88 1.33
CA ASP A 51 9.85 17.10 2.50
C ASP A 51 10.57 16.68 3.80
N THR A 52 10.46 17.52 4.82
CA THR A 52 11.13 17.39 6.11
C THR A 52 10.17 17.11 7.27
N ASP A 53 8.98 16.58 6.98
CA ASP A 53 8.01 16.23 8.03
C ASP A 53 8.60 15.20 9.01
N PRO A 54 8.59 15.46 10.33
CA PRO A 54 9.20 14.57 11.32
C PRO A 54 8.58 13.18 11.39
N THR A 55 7.30 13.03 11.07
CA THR A 55 6.62 11.73 11.08
C THR A 55 7.08 10.88 9.90
N ARG A 56 7.19 11.49 8.70
CA ARG A 56 7.76 10.82 7.53
C ARG A 56 9.22 10.45 7.75
N ASP A 57 9.98 11.28 8.45
CA ASP A 57 11.36 11.00 8.84
C ASP A 57 11.48 9.76 9.72
N LYS A 58 10.62 9.60 10.72
CA LYS A 58 10.57 8.42 11.58
C LYS A 58 10.26 7.14 10.78
N VAL A 59 9.28 7.21 9.88
CA VAL A 59 8.89 6.07 9.04
C VAL A 59 10.02 5.69 8.09
N CYS A 60 10.65 6.65 7.42
CA CYS A 60 11.82 6.40 6.55
C CYS A 60 12.99 5.80 7.33
N THR A 61 13.22 6.24 8.57
CA THR A 61 14.25 5.67 9.45
C THR A 61 13.94 4.22 9.80
N ALA A 62 12.69 3.89 10.11
CA ALA A 62 12.27 2.52 10.40
C ALA A 62 12.44 1.58 9.18
N LEU A 63 12.12 2.07 7.97
CA LEU A 63 12.38 1.35 6.73
C LEU A 63 13.89 1.14 6.51
N ARG A 64 14.70 2.16 6.75
CA ARG A 64 16.16 2.06 6.66
C ARG A 64 16.72 1.02 7.63
N GLU A 65 16.22 0.99 8.86
CA GLU A 65 16.62 -0.01 9.86
C GLU A 65 16.25 -1.44 9.40
N LEU A 66 15.10 -1.60 8.74
CA LEU A 66 14.63 -2.89 8.23
C LEU A 66 15.49 -3.36 7.03
N THR A 67 15.74 -2.48 6.06
CA THR A 67 16.57 -2.81 4.89
C THR A 67 18.03 -3.08 5.29
N ALA A 68 18.58 -2.34 6.25
CA ALA A 68 19.91 -2.58 6.81
C ALA A 68 19.99 -3.90 7.59
N ALA A 69 18.87 -4.44 8.07
CA ALA A 69 18.79 -5.76 8.69
C ALA A 69 18.74 -6.91 7.66
N GLY A 70 18.77 -6.61 6.36
CA GLY A 70 18.82 -7.59 5.27
C GLY A 70 17.46 -7.97 4.67
N VAL A 71 16.36 -7.34 5.08
CA VAL A 71 15.04 -7.55 4.49
C VAL A 71 14.92 -6.73 3.20
N ALA A 72 14.58 -7.37 2.08
CA ALA A 72 14.29 -6.65 0.85
C ALA A 72 12.93 -5.93 0.98
N VAL A 73 12.89 -4.60 0.80
CA VAL A 73 11.66 -3.82 0.90
C VAL A 73 11.32 -3.20 -0.44
N PHE A 74 10.14 -3.53 -0.96
CA PHE A 74 9.60 -3.03 -2.21
C PHE A 74 8.42 -2.11 -1.93
N VAL A 75 8.44 -0.90 -2.50
CA VAL A 75 7.38 0.10 -2.31
C VAL A 75 6.75 0.44 -3.65
N MET A 76 5.45 0.28 -3.74
CA MET A 76 4.64 0.71 -4.87
C MET A 76 3.99 2.05 -4.55
N GLN A 77 3.85 2.91 -5.55
CA GLN A 77 3.14 4.17 -5.39
C GLN A 77 1.62 3.92 -5.30
N GLY A 78 0.98 4.49 -4.30
CA GLY A 78 -0.48 4.58 -4.19
C GLY A 78 -1.03 5.88 -4.78
N ASN A 79 -2.29 6.16 -4.53
CA ASN A 79 -2.92 7.40 -4.99
C ASN A 79 -2.66 8.60 -4.06
N ARG A 80 -2.08 8.38 -2.90
CA ARG A 80 -1.71 9.40 -1.92
C ARG A 80 -0.24 9.78 -1.95
N ASP A 81 0.61 8.88 -2.39
CA ASP A 81 2.07 8.98 -2.26
C ASP A 81 2.83 8.69 -3.57
N PHE A 82 2.32 9.21 -4.68
CA PHE A 82 2.86 8.98 -6.03
C PHE A 82 4.08 9.86 -6.41
N LEU A 83 4.57 10.73 -5.52
CA LEU A 83 5.71 11.61 -5.79
C LEU A 83 7.05 11.10 -5.23
N TYR A 84 7.17 9.82 -4.88
CA TYR A 84 8.44 9.21 -4.52
C TYR A 84 9.47 9.34 -5.63
N GLY A 85 10.73 9.57 -5.27
CA GLY A 85 11.86 9.66 -6.18
C GLY A 85 13.07 8.88 -5.67
N GLU A 86 14.20 9.08 -6.35
CA GLU A 86 15.47 8.39 -6.06
C GLU A 86 16.00 8.68 -4.66
N ARG A 87 15.70 9.87 -4.09
CA ARG A 87 16.14 10.20 -2.72
C ARG A 87 15.38 9.39 -1.67
N PHE A 88 14.12 9.02 -1.93
CA PHE A 88 13.39 8.11 -1.06
C PHE A 88 14.08 6.74 -1.04
N GLU A 89 14.44 6.17 -2.20
CA GLU A 89 15.18 4.90 -2.27
C GLU A 89 16.54 4.99 -1.56
N ALA A 90 17.32 6.03 -1.86
CA ALA A 90 18.63 6.24 -1.24
C ALA A 90 18.55 6.38 0.29
N ARG A 91 17.48 7.04 0.78
CA ARG A 91 17.25 7.29 2.20
C ARG A 91 16.81 6.05 2.96
N THR A 92 15.92 5.26 2.38
CA THR A 92 15.28 4.12 3.04
C THR A 92 15.95 2.79 2.73
N GLY A 93 16.67 2.69 1.60
CA GLY A 93 17.15 1.42 1.05
C GLY A 93 16.06 0.56 0.43
N CYS A 94 14.83 1.08 0.32
CA CYS A 94 13.73 0.43 -0.39
C CYS A 94 13.93 0.48 -1.90
N THR A 95 13.27 -0.40 -2.62
CA THR A 95 13.20 -0.38 -4.08
C THR A 95 11.78 0.05 -4.51
N LEU A 96 11.67 1.12 -5.30
CA LEU A 96 10.40 1.51 -5.89
C LEU A 96 10.05 0.57 -7.04
N VAL A 97 8.81 0.04 -7.04
CA VAL A 97 8.33 -0.85 -8.08
C VAL A 97 7.16 -0.22 -8.85
N PRO A 98 7.03 -0.52 -10.16
CA PRO A 98 5.91 -0.01 -10.96
C PRO A 98 4.57 -0.59 -10.49
N ASP A 99 3.48 0.11 -10.82
CA ASP A 99 2.11 -0.30 -10.63
C ASP A 99 1.42 -0.42 -12.01
N PRO A 100 1.02 -1.63 -12.44
CA PRO A 100 1.20 -2.94 -11.79
C PRO A 100 2.58 -3.59 -12.06
N VAL A 101 2.91 -4.64 -11.31
CA VAL A 101 4.11 -5.46 -11.51
C VAL A 101 3.83 -6.94 -11.28
N VAL A 102 4.52 -7.82 -12.01
CA VAL A 102 4.48 -9.27 -11.78
C VAL A 102 5.68 -9.67 -10.91
N ALA A 103 5.40 -10.19 -9.72
CA ALA A 103 6.40 -10.75 -8.83
C ALA A 103 6.46 -12.29 -8.96
N HIS A 104 7.62 -12.86 -8.63
CA HIS A 104 7.82 -14.31 -8.54
C HIS A 104 7.95 -14.71 -7.08
N LEU A 105 6.91 -15.31 -6.53
CA LEU A 105 6.80 -15.66 -5.12
C LEU A 105 6.74 -17.18 -4.96
N GLY A 106 7.80 -17.78 -4.44
CA GLY A 106 7.85 -19.24 -4.24
C GLY A 106 7.60 -20.05 -5.52
N GLY A 107 8.05 -19.55 -6.68
CA GLY A 107 7.86 -20.18 -8.00
C GLY A 107 6.54 -19.84 -8.69
N ALA A 108 5.60 -19.14 -8.04
CA ALA A 108 4.37 -18.68 -8.65
C ALA A 108 4.51 -17.23 -9.17
N ARG A 109 3.88 -16.95 -10.32
CA ARG A 109 3.72 -15.58 -10.82
C ARG A 109 2.50 -14.94 -10.14
N VAL A 110 2.69 -13.77 -9.53
CA VAL A 110 1.64 -13.02 -8.83
C VAL A 110 1.62 -11.60 -9.34
N LEU A 111 0.45 -11.13 -9.76
CA LEU A 111 0.23 -9.74 -10.12
C LEU A 111 0.08 -8.91 -8.85
N LEU A 112 0.94 -7.92 -8.68
CA LEU A 112 0.86 -6.93 -7.61
C LEU A 112 0.41 -5.60 -8.20
N THR A 113 -0.53 -4.93 -7.55
CA THR A 113 -1.01 -3.59 -7.92
C THR A 113 -1.51 -2.88 -6.69
N HIS A 114 -1.49 -1.54 -6.69
CA HIS A 114 -2.18 -0.79 -5.65
C HIS A 114 -3.69 -1.09 -5.67
N GLY A 115 -4.30 -1.16 -6.86
CA GLY A 115 -5.70 -1.53 -7.02
C GLY A 115 -6.60 -0.43 -7.56
N ASP A 116 -6.19 0.82 -7.45
CA ASP A 116 -6.93 2.00 -7.90
C ASP A 116 -7.25 1.98 -9.41
N LEU A 117 -6.37 1.42 -10.21
CA LEU A 117 -6.58 1.25 -11.65
C LEU A 117 -7.69 0.26 -12.00
N LEU A 118 -8.10 -0.60 -11.06
CA LEU A 118 -9.18 -1.58 -11.24
C LEU A 118 -10.56 -0.98 -10.97
N CYS A 119 -10.63 0.21 -10.35
CA CYS A 119 -11.86 0.93 -10.00
C CYS A 119 -12.37 1.75 -11.19
N THR A 120 -12.61 1.08 -12.34
CA THR A 120 -12.95 1.73 -13.60
C THR A 120 -14.36 2.32 -13.65
N GLY A 121 -15.19 2.05 -12.64
CA GLY A 121 -16.50 2.68 -12.44
C GLY A 121 -16.40 4.16 -12.01
N ASP A 122 -15.31 4.56 -11.36
CA ASP A 122 -15.04 5.94 -10.97
C ASP A 122 -14.26 6.66 -12.09
N THR A 123 -14.97 7.04 -13.14
CA THR A 123 -14.36 7.67 -14.32
C THR A 123 -13.65 8.99 -14.00
N ALA A 124 -14.20 9.79 -13.09
CA ALA A 124 -13.60 11.05 -12.66
C ALA A 124 -12.25 10.80 -11.96
N TYR A 125 -12.19 9.79 -11.10
CA TYR A 125 -10.93 9.38 -10.50
C TYR A 125 -9.93 8.85 -11.53
N GLN A 126 -10.35 8.03 -12.51
CA GLN A 126 -9.46 7.49 -13.54
C GLN A 126 -8.84 8.60 -14.42
N GLU A 127 -9.60 9.65 -14.74
CA GLU A 127 -9.08 10.83 -15.44
C GLU A 127 -8.02 11.58 -14.61
N LEU A 128 -8.30 11.80 -13.33
CA LEU A 128 -7.32 12.37 -12.39
C LEU A 128 -6.06 11.50 -12.30
N ARG A 129 -6.23 10.19 -12.12
CA ARG A 129 -5.13 9.23 -12.05
C ARG A 129 -4.22 9.31 -13.26
N THR A 130 -4.79 9.34 -14.45
CA THR A 130 -4.03 9.48 -15.71
C THR A 130 -3.19 10.76 -15.69
N THR A 131 -3.76 11.86 -15.21
CA THR A 131 -3.07 13.15 -15.11
C THR A 131 -1.91 13.12 -14.12
N VAL A 132 -2.16 12.66 -12.90
CA VAL A 132 -1.14 12.70 -11.81
C VAL A 132 -0.02 11.67 -12.00
N ARG A 133 -0.25 10.62 -12.80
CA ARG A 133 0.74 9.61 -13.16
C ARG A 133 1.57 9.99 -14.39
N ASP A 134 1.21 11.07 -15.11
CA ASP A 134 2.01 11.59 -16.23
C ASP A 134 3.37 12.12 -15.70
N PRO A 135 4.51 11.66 -16.23
CA PRO A 135 5.82 12.15 -15.82
C PRO A 135 5.95 13.68 -15.89
N ARG A 136 5.33 14.30 -16.88
CA ARG A 136 5.35 15.77 -17.04
C ARG A 136 4.58 16.49 -15.93
N PHE A 137 3.50 15.88 -15.43
CA PHE A 137 2.79 16.39 -14.26
C PHE A 137 3.67 16.32 -13.03
N ARG A 138 4.31 15.17 -12.82
CA ARG A 138 5.23 14.93 -11.70
C ARG A 138 6.37 15.94 -11.69
N ASP A 139 7.04 16.15 -12.83
CA ASP A 139 8.14 17.10 -12.96
C ASP A 139 7.69 18.52 -12.61
N ARG A 140 6.51 18.93 -13.11
CA ARG A 140 5.93 20.26 -12.80
C ARG A 140 5.56 20.39 -11.32
N ALA A 141 4.97 19.34 -10.73
CA ALA A 141 4.61 19.34 -9.32
C ALA A 141 5.86 19.48 -8.44
N LEU A 142 6.91 18.71 -8.71
CA LEU A 142 8.16 18.75 -7.95
C LEU A 142 8.97 20.04 -8.15
N ALA A 143 8.73 20.78 -9.24
CA ALA A 143 9.34 22.11 -9.45
C ALA A 143 8.69 23.22 -8.61
N LEU A 144 7.51 22.98 -8.01
CA LEU A 144 6.86 23.95 -7.12
C LEU A 144 7.55 24.00 -5.76
N PRO A 145 7.50 25.17 -5.08
CA PRO A 145 7.90 25.26 -3.67
C PRO A 145 7.13 24.28 -2.78
N LEU A 146 7.76 23.83 -1.71
CA LEU A 146 7.19 22.84 -0.78
C LEU A 146 5.82 23.26 -0.23
N GLU A 147 5.68 24.54 0.15
CA GLU A 147 4.44 25.10 0.69
C GLU A 147 3.29 25.04 -0.35
N ALA A 148 3.60 25.28 -1.64
CA ALA A 148 2.61 25.19 -2.70
C ALA A 148 2.17 23.73 -2.91
N ARG A 149 3.10 22.78 -2.88
CA ARG A 149 2.81 21.34 -2.96
C ARG A 149 1.95 20.88 -1.79
N GLN A 150 2.27 21.33 -0.57
CA GLN A 150 1.48 21.02 0.63
C GLN A 150 0.05 21.55 0.49
N TRP A 151 -0.12 22.82 0.07
CA TRP A 151 -1.45 23.41 -0.13
C TRP A 151 -2.27 22.65 -1.17
N ILE A 152 -1.66 22.26 -2.30
CA ILE A 152 -2.31 21.44 -3.33
C ILE A 152 -2.74 20.08 -2.75
N ALA A 153 -1.86 19.41 -2.01
CA ALA A 153 -2.14 18.12 -1.40
C ALA A 153 -3.29 18.20 -0.39
N ASP A 154 -3.34 19.24 0.46
CA ASP A 154 -4.41 19.43 1.44
C ASP A 154 -5.75 19.72 0.76
N THR A 155 -5.73 20.50 -0.33
CA THR A 155 -6.92 20.79 -1.14
C THR A 155 -7.43 19.52 -1.83
N ALA A 156 -6.55 18.74 -2.45
CA ALA A 156 -6.89 17.49 -3.10
C ALA A 156 -7.45 16.46 -2.10
N ARG A 157 -6.87 16.38 -0.90
CA ARG A 157 -7.33 15.52 0.19
C ARG A 157 -8.74 15.88 0.65
N SER A 158 -9.01 17.17 0.81
CA SER A 158 -10.34 17.67 1.19
C SER A 158 -11.39 17.33 0.12
N GLY A 159 -11.04 17.50 -1.15
CA GLY A 159 -11.88 17.12 -2.30
C GLY A 159 -12.13 15.61 -2.36
N SER A 160 -11.09 14.79 -2.15
CA SER A 160 -11.21 13.33 -2.12
C SER A 160 -12.12 12.84 -0.98
N LYS A 161 -12.03 13.41 0.22
CA LYS A 161 -12.95 13.10 1.33
C LYS A 161 -14.39 13.46 1.01
N ALA A 162 -14.62 14.59 0.33
CA ALA A 162 -15.96 14.98 -0.13
C ALA A 162 -16.48 14.01 -1.19
N HIS A 163 -15.66 13.64 -2.17
CA HIS A 163 -16.00 12.66 -3.21
C HIS A 163 -16.37 11.31 -2.60
N THR A 164 -15.56 10.77 -1.71
CA THR A 164 -15.83 9.50 -1.02
C THR A 164 -17.15 9.50 -0.24
N ARG A 165 -17.55 10.64 0.34
CA ARG A 165 -18.83 10.75 1.06
C ARG A 165 -20.05 10.76 0.15
N THR A 166 -19.91 11.21 -1.08
CA THR A 166 -21.02 11.40 -2.04
C THR A 166 -21.10 10.30 -3.08
N THR A 167 -19.99 9.58 -3.32
CA THR A 167 -19.93 8.52 -4.33
C THR A 167 -20.37 7.20 -3.73
N ALA A 168 -21.22 6.49 -4.46
CA ALA A 168 -21.69 5.19 -4.02
C ALA A 168 -20.53 4.18 -3.90
N ALA A 169 -20.53 3.39 -2.85
CA ALA A 169 -19.44 2.48 -2.51
C ALA A 169 -19.11 1.45 -3.62
N ASN A 170 -20.09 1.07 -4.42
CA ASN A 170 -19.90 0.16 -5.56
C ASN A 170 -19.20 0.81 -6.77
N ILE A 171 -19.27 2.15 -6.89
CA ILE A 171 -18.55 2.90 -7.95
C ILE A 171 -17.04 2.95 -7.63
N MET A 172 -16.71 3.04 -6.36
CA MET A 172 -15.33 3.09 -5.85
C MET A 172 -14.69 1.70 -5.71
N ASP A 173 -15.42 0.62 -6.03
CA ASP A 173 -14.89 -0.74 -6.01
C ASP A 173 -14.30 -1.15 -7.37
N VAL A 174 -13.52 -2.22 -7.37
CA VAL A 174 -12.99 -2.81 -8.60
C VAL A 174 -14.12 -3.31 -9.48
N THR A 175 -14.01 -3.13 -10.80
CA THR A 175 -14.99 -3.70 -11.73
C THR A 175 -14.55 -5.11 -12.14
N PRO A 176 -15.48 -6.08 -12.27
CA PRO A 176 -15.15 -7.43 -12.71
C PRO A 176 -14.38 -7.47 -14.03
N ALA A 177 -14.79 -6.63 -14.99
CA ALA A 177 -14.13 -6.55 -16.31
C ALA A 177 -12.67 -6.10 -16.22
N ALA A 178 -12.36 -5.11 -15.34
CA ALA A 178 -10.98 -4.64 -15.13
C ALA A 178 -10.11 -5.72 -14.46
N VAL A 179 -10.67 -6.44 -13.49
CA VAL A 179 -9.98 -7.56 -12.81
C VAL A 179 -9.65 -8.66 -13.81
N GLU A 180 -10.60 -9.09 -14.63
CA GLU A 180 -10.37 -10.12 -15.65
C GLU A 180 -9.34 -9.67 -16.71
N ALA A 181 -9.44 -8.41 -17.16
CA ALA A 181 -8.48 -7.83 -18.10
C ALA A 181 -7.05 -7.81 -17.52
N ALA A 182 -6.90 -7.49 -16.23
CA ALA A 182 -5.62 -7.48 -15.56
C ALA A 182 -5.01 -8.88 -15.42
N PHE A 183 -5.81 -9.89 -15.10
CA PHE A 183 -5.37 -11.29 -15.10
C PHE A 183 -4.90 -11.73 -16.50
N ARG A 184 -5.69 -11.46 -17.55
CA ARG A 184 -5.32 -11.81 -18.93
C ARG A 184 -4.04 -11.11 -19.38
N ALA A 185 -3.93 -9.81 -19.14
CA ALA A 185 -2.77 -9.02 -19.54
C ALA A 185 -1.47 -9.46 -18.84
N SER A 186 -1.55 -9.85 -17.58
CA SER A 186 -0.39 -10.31 -16.80
C SER A 186 -0.06 -11.80 -17.04
N GLY A 187 -1.02 -12.61 -17.46
CA GLY A 187 -0.93 -14.08 -17.49
C GLY A 187 -0.73 -14.67 -16.08
N CYS A 188 -1.16 -13.98 -15.05
CA CYS A 188 -1.13 -14.47 -13.68
C CYS A 188 -2.49 -15.05 -13.29
N LEU A 189 -2.49 -16.04 -12.39
CA LEU A 189 -3.70 -16.59 -11.77
C LEU A 189 -3.87 -16.16 -10.31
N ARG A 190 -2.95 -15.32 -9.83
CA ARG A 190 -3.03 -14.72 -8.50
C ARG A 190 -2.73 -13.22 -8.59
N MET A 191 -3.48 -12.46 -7.79
CA MET A 191 -3.36 -11.00 -7.68
C MET A 191 -3.42 -10.61 -6.21
N ILE A 192 -2.58 -9.64 -5.82
CA ILE A 192 -2.64 -8.98 -4.52
C ILE A 192 -2.78 -7.48 -4.76
N HIS A 193 -3.72 -6.84 -4.06
CA HIS A 193 -3.90 -5.39 -4.12
C HIS A 193 -4.49 -4.81 -2.83
N GLY A 194 -4.43 -3.50 -2.67
CA GLY A 194 -5.03 -2.70 -1.62
C GLY A 194 -6.19 -1.82 -2.08
N HIS A 195 -6.13 -0.55 -1.75
CA HIS A 195 -6.96 0.58 -2.19
C HIS A 195 -8.43 0.54 -1.76
N THR A 196 -9.13 -0.59 -1.92
CA THR A 196 -10.57 -0.66 -1.65
C THR A 196 -10.91 -0.82 -0.18
N HIS A 197 -9.94 -1.11 0.67
CA HIS A 197 -10.10 -1.36 2.10
C HIS A 197 -11.15 -2.45 2.44
N ARG A 198 -11.29 -3.45 1.57
CA ARG A 198 -12.27 -4.55 1.71
C ARG A 198 -11.55 -5.90 1.72
N PRO A 199 -10.85 -6.21 2.82
CA PRO A 199 -9.99 -7.39 2.88
C PRO A 199 -10.80 -8.67 2.67
N ALA A 200 -10.44 -9.41 1.64
CA ALA A 200 -11.04 -10.70 1.31
C ALA A 200 -10.20 -11.43 0.25
N MET A 201 -10.38 -12.74 0.16
CA MET A 201 -9.97 -13.52 -1.01
C MET A 201 -11.20 -13.76 -1.88
N HIS A 202 -11.07 -13.38 -3.16
CA HIS A 202 -12.10 -13.57 -4.17
C HIS A 202 -11.64 -14.59 -5.21
N ALA A 203 -12.47 -15.61 -5.44
CA ALA A 203 -12.25 -16.57 -6.52
C ALA A 203 -12.84 -16.03 -7.83
N HIS A 204 -12.09 -16.17 -8.91
CA HIS A 204 -12.47 -15.80 -10.26
C HIS A 204 -12.29 -17.00 -11.18
N THR A 205 -12.97 -16.98 -12.33
CA THR A 205 -12.70 -17.89 -13.44
C THR A 205 -12.31 -17.03 -14.64
N VAL A 206 -11.09 -17.18 -15.12
CA VAL A 206 -10.54 -16.42 -16.26
C VAL A 206 -10.14 -17.44 -17.32
N ASP A 207 -10.79 -17.36 -18.47
CA ASP A 207 -10.54 -18.26 -19.62
C ASP A 207 -10.60 -19.77 -19.27
N GLY A 208 -11.48 -20.12 -18.29
CA GLY A 208 -11.66 -21.50 -17.80
C GLY A 208 -10.73 -21.89 -16.67
N GLU A 209 -9.76 -21.06 -16.28
CA GLU A 209 -8.84 -21.32 -15.18
C GLU A 209 -9.27 -20.60 -13.90
N ARG A 210 -9.05 -21.25 -12.75
CA ARG A 210 -9.31 -20.63 -11.44
C ARG A 210 -8.22 -19.61 -11.12
N ALA A 211 -8.63 -18.38 -10.84
CA ALA A 211 -7.76 -17.30 -10.38
C ALA A 211 -8.20 -16.78 -9.01
N GLU A 212 -7.27 -16.22 -8.25
CA GLU A 212 -7.48 -15.73 -6.89
C GLU A 212 -7.02 -14.28 -6.77
N ARG A 213 -7.90 -13.41 -6.27
CA ARG A 213 -7.62 -12.01 -5.98
C ARG A 213 -7.65 -11.79 -4.47
N TRP A 214 -6.54 -11.37 -3.90
CA TRP A 214 -6.38 -11.07 -2.49
C TRP A 214 -6.37 -9.56 -2.29
N VAL A 215 -7.30 -9.07 -1.48
CA VAL A 215 -7.43 -7.66 -1.11
C VAL A 215 -6.84 -7.48 0.28
N LEU A 216 -5.88 -6.57 0.40
CA LEU A 216 -5.25 -6.24 1.67
C LEU A 216 -6.19 -5.36 2.50
N ALA A 217 -6.11 -5.48 3.82
CA ALA A 217 -6.79 -4.58 4.72
C ALA A 217 -6.09 -3.21 4.74
N ALA A 218 -6.87 -2.15 4.96
CA ALA A 218 -6.29 -0.90 5.40
C ALA A 218 -5.61 -1.10 6.76
N TRP A 219 -4.55 -0.34 6.98
CA TRP A 219 -3.80 -0.41 8.21
C TRP A 219 -4.48 0.44 9.30
N ASP A 220 -5.03 -0.21 10.29
CA ASP A 220 -5.53 0.41 11.52
C ASP A 220 -4.52 0.29 12.66
N ALA A 221 -4.94 0.60 13.89
CA ALA A 221 -4.05 0.54 15.06
C ALA A 221 -3.49 -0.87 15.35
N GLU A 222 -4.19 -1.92 14.92
CA GLU A 222 -3.74 -3.31 15.09
C GLU A 222 -2.87 -3.76 13.91
N GLY A 223 -3.16 -3.25 12.71
CA GLY A 223 -2.52 -3.63 11.46
C GLY A 223 -2.80 -5.08 11.06
N SER A 224 -2.80 -5.35 9.77
CA SER A 224 -2.84 -6.72 9.26
C SER A 224 -1.84 -6.91 8.13
N VAL A 225 -1.32 -8.11 7.99
CA VAL A 225 -0.28 -8.48 7.04
C VAL A 225 -0.70 -9.74 6.33
N LEU A 226 -0.66 -9.74 5.00
CA LEU A 226 -0.75 -10.98 4.24
C LEU A 226 0.66 -11.59 4.15
N GLU A 227 0.83 -12.79 4.67
CA GLU A 227 2.02 -13.60 4.48
C GLU A 227 1.82 -14.60 3.36
N VAL A 228 2.80 -14.67 2.46
CA VAL A 228 2.93 -15.70 1.43
C VAL A 228 4.20 -16.49 1.68
N SER A 229 4.07 -17.78 1.98
CA SER A 229 5.19 -18.66 2.28
C SER A 229 4.99 -20.06 1.69
N GLU A 230 5.95 -20.94 1.89
CA GLU A 230 5.81 -22.36 1.54
C GLU A 230 4.67 -23.07 2.30
N HIS A 231 4.22 -22.50 3.44
CA HIS A 231 3.09 -22.98 4.21
C HIS A 231 1.73 -22.44 3.72
N GLY A 232 1.72 -21.65 2.66
CA GLY A 232 0.52 -21.06 2.07
C GLY A 232 0.39 -19.56 2.28
N TRP A 233 -0.81 -19.07 2.05
CA TRP A 233 -1.20 -17.66 2.14
C TRP A 233 -2.06 -17.45 3.37
N ARG A 234 -1.69 -16.55 4.25
CA ARG A 234 -2.42 -16.30 5.51
C ARG A 234 -2.34 -14.86 5.95
N VAL A 235 -3.42 -14.39 6.57
CA VAL A 235 -3.48 -13.05 7.17
C VAL A 235 -3.02 -13.17 8.62
N LEU A 236 -2.08 -12.32 9.01
CA LEU A 236 -1.50 -12.23 10.34
C LEU A 236 -1.73 -10.85 10.95
N PRO A 237 -1.82 -10.71 12.28
CA PRO A 237 -1.70 -9.39 12.91
C PRO A 237 -0.29 -8.85 12.69
N ALA A 238 -0.16 -7.53 12.50
CA ALA A 238 1.13 -6.90 12.27
C ALA A 238 2.06 -7.03 13.50
N ASN A 239 1.49 -6.92 14.70
CA ASN A 239 2.20 -7.01 15.96
C ASN A 239 1.60 -8.09 16.86
N PRO A 240 1.96 -9.38 16.69
CA PRO A 240 1.39 -10.47 17.48
C PRO A 240 1.69 -10.37 18.98
N LEU A 241 2.70 -9.60 19.39
CA LEU A 241 3.07 -9.39 20.79
C LEU A 241 2.26 -8.27 21.48
N GLY A 242 1.52 -7.45 20.71
CA GLY A 242 0.61 -6.42 21.27
C GLY A 242 -0.72 -6.98 21.79
N ALA A 243 -1.09 -8.20 21.41
CA ALA A 243 -2.35 -8.84 21.82
C ALA A 243 -2.35 -9.42 23.24
N THR A 244 -1.22 -9.37 23.97
CA THR A 244 -1.09 -9.99 25.31
C THR A 244 -1.22 -9.03 26.48
N ALA A 245 -1.69 -7.80 26.28
CA ALA A 245 -2.01 -6.85 27.36
C ALA A 245 -3.53 -6.65 27.56
N ALA A 246 -4.37 -7.63 27.24
CA ALA A 246 -5.74 -7.65 27.75
C ALA A 246 -5.68 -8.09 29.21
N VAL A 247 -5.81 -7.11 30.11
CA VAL A 247 -5.93 -7.26 31.55
C VAL A 247 -6.97 -8.33 31.87
N ALA A 248 -6.54 -9.38 32.57
CA ALA A 248 -7.45 -10.32 33.20
C ALA A 248 -8.39 -9.55 34.16
N PRO A 249 -9.70 -9.82 34.16
CA PRO A 249 -10.57 -9.23 35.14
C PRO A 249 -10.16 -9.77 36.54
N SER A 250 -9.78 -8.88 37.42
CA SER A 250 -9.60 -9.18 38.84
C SER A 250 -10.91 -9.66 39.41
N GLY A 251 -11.02 -10.97 39.61
CA GLY A 251 -12.11 -11.56 40.39
C GLY A 251 -12.01 -11.17 41.85
N THR A 252 -13.08 -10.70 42.39
CA THR A 252 -13.55 -10.91 43.78
C THR A 252 -15.04 -11.08 43.74
#